data_16a9bfb0ea998a6fd12045cf6b0e5168
#
_entry.id   16a9bfb0ea998a6fd12045cf6b0e5168
#
_cell.length_a   1.000
_cell.length_b   1.000
_cell.length_c   1.000
_cell.angle_alpha   90.00
_cell.angle_beta   90.00
_cell.angle_gamma   90.00
#
_symmetry.space_group_name_H-M   'P 1'
#
loop_
_entity.id
_entity.type
_entity.pdbx_description
1 polymer ?
#
loop_
_entity_poly.entity_id
_entity_poly.type
_entity_poly.pdbx_seq_one_letter_code
_entity_poly.pdbx_strand_id
1 'polypeptide(L)'
;MAKKNTSSGQVRIISGQWRSRKLPIHDLEGLRPTTDRVRETLFNWLANDIRGARVLDCYAGSGALGLEALSRYANFATMIELQKNAANQLKQNLATLQCQNAEVVNADSLQMLAKGTATGFDIVFIDPPFHKDLAGKTVELLMTHQWLNNDALIYVETESTLASFQVPATWIALKEKQAGQVCYRLYQYQADIAAKSATE
;
A
#
# COMPACT_ATOMS: atom_id res chain seq x y z
N MET A 1 -31.87 25.99 -7.23
CA MET A 1 -30.48 25.54 -7.03
C MET A 1 -30.49 24.04 -6.77
N ALA A 2 -30.12 23.24 -7.75
CA ALA A 2 -30.10 21.77 -7.61
C ALA A 2 -28.86 21.37 -6.78
N LYS A 3 -29.09 20.72 -5.62
CA LYS A 3 -28.04 20.05 -4.87
C LYS A 3 -27.49 18.92 -5.76
N LYS A 4 -26.25 19.06 -6.26
CA LYS A 4 -25.49 17.92 -6.78
C LYS A 4 -25.36 16.91 -5.64
N ASN A 5 -26.13 15.82 -5.71
CA ASN A 5 -25.86 14.63 -4.94
C ASN A 5 -24.54 14.04 -5.45
N THR A 6 -23.42 14.45 -4.87
CA THR A 6 -22.18 13.70 -4.97
C THR A 6 -22.38 12.45 -4.11
N SER A 7 -22.68 11.32 -4.74
CA SER A 7 -22.63 10.04 -4.05
C SER A 7 -21.16 9.81 -3.68
N SER A 8 -20.76 10.17 -2.48
CA SER A 8 -19.43 9.83 -1.97
C SER A 8 -19.31 8.30 -1.95
N GLY A 9 -18.35 7.75 -2.68
CA GLY A 9 -18.04 6.32 -2.63
C GLY A 9 -17.75 5.89 -1.18
N GLN A 10 -17.72 4.59 -0.94
CA GLN A 10 -17.40 4.04 0.37
C GLN A 10 -16.38 2.91 0.23
N VAL A 11 -15.39 2.87 1.12
CA VAL A 11 -14.52 1.72 1.32
C VAL A 11 -15.07 0.88 2.47
N ARG A 12 -15.16 -0.45 2.24
CA ARG A 12 -15.57 -1.41 3.26
C ARG A 12 -14.34 -2.11 3.84
N ILE A 13 -14.25 -2.16 5.16
CA ILE A 13 -13.26 -2.99 5.87
C ILE A 13 -13.75 -4.44 5.88
N ILE A 14 -12.88 -5.37 5.45
CA ILE A 14 -13.25 -6.77 5.19
C ILE A 14 -13.19 -7.59 6.48
N SER A 15 -12.12 -7.40 7.28
CA SER A 15 -11.87 -8.23 8.46
C SER A 15 -11.22 -7.44 9.61
N GLY A 16 -10.95 -8.11 10.72
CA GLY A 16 -10.31 -7.54 11.89
C GLY A 16 -11.27 -6.79 12.81
N GLN A 17 -10.69 -5.91 13.64
CA GLN A 17 -11.43 -5.18 14.70
C GLN A 17 -12.52 -4.26 14.17
N TRP A 18 -12.41 -3.77 12.93
CA TRP A 18 -13.40 -2.89 12.30
C TRP A 18 -14.17 -3.58 11.16
N ARG A 19 -14.23 -4.90 11.17
CA ARG A 19 -14.92 -5.70 10.14
C ARG A 19 -16.29 -5.12 9.81
N SER A 20 -16.61 -5.09 8.51
CA SER A 20 -17.87 -4.62 7.92
C SER A 20 -18.14 -3.10 8.05
N ARG A 21 -17.27 -2.34 8.69
CA ARG A 21 -17.40 -0.88 8.72
C ARG A 21 -17.23 -0.32 7.30
N LYS A 22 -18.10 0.61 6.96
CA LYS A 22 -18.06 1.37 5.71
C LYS A 22 -17.64 2.79 6.04
N LEU A 23 -16.63 3.27 5.35
CA LEU A 23 -16.04 4.59 5.55
C LEU A 23 -16.19 5.41 4.27
N PRO A 24 -16.55 6.69 4.37
CA PRO A 24 -16.63 7.55 3.20
C PRO A 24 -15.26 7.70 2.55
N ILE A 25 -15.26 7.77 1.22
CA ILE A 25 -14.07 8.10 0.44
C ILE A 25 -14.35 9.35 -0.37
N HIS A 26 -13.29 10.12 -0.63
CA HIS A 26 -13.37 11.20 -1.59
C HIS A 26 -13.32 10.59 -2.99
N ASP A 27 -14.33 10.89 -3.83
CA ASP A 27 -14.35 10.43 -5.22
C ASP A 27 -13.13 11.06 -5.96
N LEU A 28 -12.21 10.21 -6.33
CA LEU A 28 -11.09 10.58 -7.20
C LEU A 28 -11.42 10.07 -8.60
N GLU A 29 -11.56 10.98 -9.57
CA GLU A 29 -11.72 10.61 -10.97
C GLU A 29 -10.54 9.70 -11.38
N GLY A 30 -10.85 8.52 -11.92
CA GLY A 30 -9.85 7.56 -12.41
C GLY A 30 -9.32 6.56 -11.37
N LEU A 31 -9.72 6.62 -10.10
CA LEU A 31 -9.41 5.56 -9.14
C LEU A 31 -10.31 4.35 -9.41
N ARG A 32 -9.69 3.28 -9.87
CA ARG A 32 -10.31 1.95 -9.87
C ARG A 32 -10.03 1.34 -8.49
N PRO A 33 -11.03 1.24 -7.60
CA PRO A 33 -10.76 0.66 -6.29
C PRO A 33 -10.30 -0.79 -6.46
N THR A 34 -9.20 -1.14 -5.79
CA THR A 34 -8.80 -2.55 -5.62
C THR A 34 -10.00 -3.33 -5.12
N THR A 35 -10.45 -4.31 -5.89
CA THR A 35 -11.69 -5.02 -5.58
C THR A 35 -11.57 -5.76 -4.24
N ASP A 36 -12.69 -5.94 -3.54
CA ASP A 36 -12.73 -6.71 -2.30
C ASP A 36 -12.04 -8.08 -2.46
N ARG A 37 -12.24 -8.74 -3.61
CA ARG A 37 -11.63 -10.05 -3.92
C ARG A 37 -10.09 -10.00 -3.98
N VAL A 38 -9.52 -8.95 -4.56
CA VAL A 38 -8.05 -8.78 -4.61
C VAL A 38 -7.53 -8.51 -3.21
N ARG A 39 -8.20 -7.63 -2.45
CA ARG A 39 -7.84 -7.35 -1.05
C ARG A 39 -7.94 -8.60 -0.16
N GLU A 40 -9.00 -9.39 -0.27
CA GLU A 40 -9.12 -10.68 0.44
C GLU A 40 -7.95 -11.61 0.11
N THR A 41 -7.59 -11.72 -1.16
CA THR A 41 -6.46 -12.54 -1.58
C THR A 41 -5.15 -12.05 -0.96
N LEU A 42 -4.86 -10.74 -1.05
CA LEU A 42 -3.67 -10.13 -0.47
C LEU A 42 -3.59 -10.40 1.04
N PHE A 43 -4.64 -10.08 1.77
CA PHE A 43 -4.61 -10.22 3.23
C PHE A 43 -4.67 -11.68 3.71
N ASN A 44 -5.08 -12.63 2.86
CA ASN A 44 -4.87 -14.05 3.11
C ASN A 44 -3.39 -14.44 2.93
N TRP A 45 -2.68 -13.84 1.98
CA TRP A 45 -1.24 -14.05 1.84
C TRP A 45 -0.46 -13.49 3.05
N LEU A 46 -0.91 -12.37 3.62
CA LEU A 46 -0.29 -11.68 4.75
C LEU A 46 -0.80 -12.13 6.12
N ALA A 47 -1.64 -13.18 6.18
CA ALA A 47 -2.37 -13.53 7.41
C ALA A 47 -1.48 -13.77 8.64
N ASN A 48 -0.29 -14.30 8.43
CA ASN A 48 0.66 -14.61 9.51
C ASN A 48 1.60 -13.43 9.84
N ASP A 49 1.72 -12.44 8.95
CA ASP A 49 2.75 -11.42 9.01
C ASP A 49 2.18 -10.04 9.38
N ILE A 50 0.87 -9.82 9.16
CA ILE A 50 0.25 -8.50 9.32
C ILE A 50 0.14 -8.05 10.78
N ARG A 51 -0.05 -8.99 11.73
CA ARG A 51 -0.22 -8.65 13.14
C ARG A 51 1.10 -8.14 13.71
N GLY A 52 1.08 -6.93 14.27
CA GLY A 52 2.25 -6.28 14.85
C GLY A 52 3.18 -5.60 13.84
N ALA A 53 2.92 -5.74 12.52
CA ALA A 53 3.75 -5.16 11.47
C ALA A 53 3.67 -3.62 11.42
N ARG A 54 4.77 -2.99 11.04
CA ARG A 54 4.81 -1.60 10.56
C ARG A 54 4.55 -1.60 9.06
N VAL A 55 3.52 -0.89 8.65
CA VAL A 55 3.01 -0.92 7.27
C VAL A 55 3.22 0.44 6.60
N LEU A 56 3.71 0.44 5.36
CA LEU A 56 3.76 1.61 4.49
C LEU A 56 2.81 1.40 3.31
N ASP A 57 1.86 2.30 3.15
CA ASP A 57 0.99 2.38 1.98
C ASP A 57 1.45 3.57 1.13
N CYS A 58 2.19 3.28 0.04
CA CYS A 58 2.83 4.31 -0.77
C CYS A 58 1.83 5.14 -1.58
N TYR A 59 0.65 4.62 -1.87
CA TYR A 59 -0.38 5.26 -2.70
C TYR A 59 -1.76 5.00 -2.10
N ALA A 60 -2.01 5.61 -0.94
CA ALA A 60 -3.13 5.21 -0.09
C ALA A 60 -4.53 5.39 -0.71
N GLY A 61 -4.73 6.41 -1.55
CA GLY A 61 -6.02 6.64 -2.20
C GLY A 61 -7.18 6.67 -1.21
N SER A 62 -8.06 5.67 -1.32
CA SER A 62 -9.19 5.49 -0.40
C SER A 62 -8.79 4.96 0.98
N GLY A 63 -7.55 4.54 1.18
CA GLY A 63 -7.05 3.88 2.38
C GLY A 63 -7.42 2.40 2.49
N ALA A 64 -7.84 1.79 1.39
CA ALA A 64 -8.36 0.42 1.39
C ALA A 64 -7.35 -0.61 1.95
N LEU A 65 -6.06 -0.44 1.68
CA LEU A 65 -4.99 -1.33 2.14
C LEU A 65 -4.52 -0.96 3.54
N GLY A 66 -4.18 0.31 3.77
CA GLY A 66 -3.69 0.78 5.07
C GLY A 66 -4.72 0.60 6.20
N LEU A 67 -6.00 0.93 5.97
CA LEU A 67 -7.06 0.75 6.96
C LEU A 67 -7.37 -0.74 7.22
N GLU A 68 -7.32 -1.60 6.19
CA GLU A 68 -7.49 -3.04 6.37
C GLU A 68 -6.34 -3.63 7.19
N ALA A 69 -5.08 -3.19 6.94
CA ALA A 69 -3.91 -3.60 7.71
C ALA A 69 -4.07 -3.27 9.20
N LEU A 70 -4.46 -2.04 9.51
CA LEU A 70 -4.73 -1.60 10.88
C LEU A 70 -5.87 -2.38 11.52
N SER A 71 -6.95 -2.65 10.76
CA SER A 71 -8.06 -3.48 11.23
C SER A 71 -7.62 -4.89 11.61
N ARG A 72 -6.61 -5.42 10.92
CA ARG A 72 -6.01 -6.74 11.17
C ARG A 72 -4.84 -6.69 12.17
N TYR A 73 -4.79 -5.62 12.98
CA TYR A 73 -3.85 -5.44 14.09
C TYR A 73 -2.40 -5.20 13.66
N ALA A 74 -2.16 -4.55 12.52
CA ALA A 74 -0.87 -3.94 12.26
C ALA A 74 -0.51 -2.99 13.40
N ASN A 75 0.75 -2.94 13.79
CA ASN A 75 1.22 -2.11 14.90
C ASN A 75 1.16 -0.62 14.54
N PHE A 76 1.48 -0.29 13.29
CA PHE A 76 1.46 1.08 12.79
C PHE A 76 1.28 1.09 11.26
N ALA A 77 0.61 2.11 10.72
CA ALA A 77 0.56 2.33 9.28
C ALA A 77 0.84 3.79 8.91
N THR A 78 1.79 3.99 7.99
CA THR A 78 1.99 5.26 7.29
C THR A 78 1.31 5.17 5.93
N MET A 79 0.40 6.10 5.65
CA MET A 79 -0.35 6.18 4.40
C MET A 79 0.01 7.47 3.67
N ILE A 80 0.62 7.37 2.49
CA ILE A 80 1.00 8.52 1.67
C ILE A 80 -0.08 8.78 0.63
N GLU A 81 -0.61 10.00 0.60
CA GLU A 81 -1.65 10.40 -0.34
C GLU A 81 -1.37 11.80 -0.91
N LEU A 82 -1.29 11.88 -2.23
CA LEU A 82 -1.00 13.12 -2.95
C LEU A 82 -2.14 14.13 -2.85
N GLN A 83 -3.37 13.67 -2.99
CA GLN A 83 -4.56 14.50 -3.05
C GLN A 83 -4.98 14.96 -1.64
N LYS A 84 -4.90 16.27 -1.39
CA LYS A 84 -5.21 16.86 -0.08
C LYS A 84 -6.59 16.48 0.46
N ASN A 85 -7.60 16.44 -0.41
CA ASN A 85 -8.97 16.10 -0.01
C ASN A 85 -9.09 14.62 0.41
N ALA A 86 -8.42 13.70 -0.32
CA ALA A 86 -8.36 12.29 0.04
C ALA A 86 -7.57 12.07 1.34
N ALA A 87 -6.41 12.73 1.50
CA ALA A 87 -5.65 12.68 2.74
C ALA A 87 -6.45 13.19 3.95
N ASN A 88 -7.22 14.27 3.78
CA ASN A 88 -8.09 14.78 4.84
C ASN A 88 -9.22 13.79 5.16
N GLN A 89 -9.81 13.14 4.15
CA GLN A 89 -10.83 12.11 4.36
C GLN A 89 -10.26 10.90 5.11
N LEU A 90 -9.04 10.47 4.79
CA LEU A 90 -8.34 9.41 5.53
C LEU A 90 -8.15 9.77 7.00
N LYS A 91 -7.71 11.00 7.29
CA LYS A 91 -7.58 11.49 8.69
C LYS A 91 -8.90 11.47 9.43
N GLN A 92 -10.01 11.86 8.79
CA GLN A 92 -11.35 11.80 9.37
C GLN A 92 -11.79 10.35 9.62
N ASN A 93 -11.47 9.44 8.69
CA ASN A 93 -11.77 8.01 8.84
C ASN A 93 -11.01 7.40 10.02
N LEU A 94 -9.73 7.72 10.19
CA LEU A 94 -8.94 7.30 11.35
C LEU A 94 -9.53 7.83 12.67
N ALA A 95 -9.93 9.10 12.70
CA ALA A 95 -10.62 9.67 13.88
C ALA A 95 -11.95 8.96 14.17
N THR A 96 -12.75 8.66 13.16
CA THR A 96 -14.01 7.91 13.29
C THR A 96 -13.79 6.49 13.82
N LEU A 97 -12.66 5.88 13.47
CA LEU A 97 -12.24 4.57 13.96
C LEU A 97 -11.56 4.63 15.34
N GLN A 98 -11.31 5.82 15.86
CA GLN A 98 -10.50 6.08 17.07
C GLN A 98 -9.09 5.46 16.97
N CYS A 99 -8.53 5.44 15.77
CA CYS A 99 -7.24 4.87 15.47
C CYS A 99 -6.13 5.87 15.79
N GLN A 100 -5.19 5.51 16.68
CA GLN A 100 -4.08 6.36 17.10
C GLN A 100 -2.72 5.87 16.57
N ASN A 101 -2.68 4.69 15.99
CA ASN A 101 -1.47 4.05 15.49
C ASN A 101 -1.33 4.15 13.96
N ALA A 102 -1.64 5.33 13.42
CA ALA A 102 -1.52 5.60 12.00
C ALA A 102 -1.12 7.05 11.72
N GLU A 103 -0.45 7.24 10.60
CA GLU A 103 -0.09 8.54 10.06
C GLU A 103 -0.57 8.67 8.61
N VAL A 104 -1.16 9.81 8.27
CA VAL A 104 -1.48 10.17 6.88
C VAL A 104 -0.61 11.35 6.47
N VAL A 105 0.27 11.09 5.51
CA VAL A 105 1.19 12.08 4.93
C VAL A 105 0.61 12.59 3.62
N ASN A 106 0.25 13.88 3.57
CA ASN A 106 -0.18 14.48 2.31
C ASN A 106 1.06 14.96 1.53
N ALA A 107 1.55 14.12 0.65
CA ALA A 107 2.74 14.36 -0.14
C ALA A 107 2.73 13.53 -1.45
N ASP A 108 3.59 13.90 -2.38
CA ASP A 108 4.00 13.04 -3.48
C ASP A 108 4.83 11.87 -2.92
N SER A 109 4.49 10.64 -3.31
CA SER A 109 5.11 9.42 -2.77
C SER A 109 6.59 9.34 -3.09
N LEU A 110 7.00 9.68 -4.32
CA LEU A 110 8.40 9.65 -4.70
C LEU A 110 9.22 10.70 -3.94
N GLN A 111 8.67 11.91 -3.76
CA GLN A 111 9.33 12.96 -2.96
C GLN A 111 9.43 12.59 -1.48
N MET A 112 8.44 11.90 -0.93
CA MET A 112 8.49 11.43 0.45
C MET A 112 9.52 10.31 0.60
N LEU A 113 9.51 9.33 -0.29
CA LEU A 113 10.45 8.21 -0.27
C LEU A 113 11.90 8.65 -0.43
N ALA A 114 12.17 9.68 -1.23
CA ALA A 114 13.51 10.26 -1.41
C ALA A 114 14.11 10.86 -0.12
N LYS A 115 13.31 11.13 0.90
CA LYS A 115 13.79 11.65 2.20
C LYS A 115 14.38 10.57 3.11
N GLY A 116 14.08 9.30 2.82
CA GLY A 116 14.45 8.19 3.69
C GLY A 116 13.59 8.10 4.96
N THR A 117 13.90 7.11 5.77
CA THR A 117 13.22 6.86 7.05
C THR A 117 14.22 6.45 8.12
N ALA A 118 13.96 6.82 9.37
CA ALA A 118 14.75 6.37 10.52
C ALA A 118 14.37 4.94 10.98
N THR A 119 13.20 4.44 10.56
CA THR A 119 12.67 3.13 10.98
C THR A 119 12.07 2.45 9.76
N GLY A 120 12.58 1.29 9.40
CA GLY A 120 12.08 0.50 8.27
C GLY A 120 10.66 -0.04 8.49
N PHE A 121 10.11 -0.59 7.43
CA PHE A 121 8.77 -1.17 7.38
C PHE A 121 8.82 -2.68 7.14
N ASP A 122 7.90 -3.41 7.75
CA ASP A 122 7.77 -4.86 7.63
C ASP A 122 6.88 -5.26 6.44
N ILE A 123 5.92 -4.39 6.09
CA ILE A 123 5.04 -4.59 4.94
C ILE A 123 4.92 -3.27 4.18
N VAL A 124 5.08 -3.34 2.85
CA VAL A 124 4.93 -2.18 1.96
C VAL A 124 3.93 -2.49 0.86
N PHE A 125 2.98 -1.58 0.65
CA PHE A 125 2.03 -1.62 -0.46
C PHE A 125 2.43 -0.61 -1.53
N ILE A 126 2.55 -1.07 -2.77
CA ILE A 126 2.86 -0.30 -3.98
C ILE A 126 1.72 -0.53 -4.98
N ASP A 127 0.69 0.31 -4.90
CA ASP A 127 -0.47 0.31 -5.80
C ASP A 127 -0.62 1.70 -6.46
N PRO A 128 0.31 2.07 -7.35
CA PRO A 128 0.31 3.38 -7.98
C PRO A 128 -0.79 3.51 -9.03
N PRO A 129 -1.24 4.72 -9.35
CA PRO A 129 -2.11 4.96 -10.49
C PRO A 129 -1.42 4.50 -11.78
N PHE A 130 -2.17 3.80 -12.64
CA PHE A 130 -1.69 3.20 -13.88
C PHE A 130 -1.13 4.23 -14.88
N HIS A 131 -0.32 3.77 -15.83
CA HIS A 131 0.27 4.53 -16.94
C HIS A 131 1.20 5.68 -16.53
N LYS A 132 1.80 5.65 -15.32
CA LYS A 132 2.71 6.69 -14.83
C LYS A 132 4.12 6.20 -14.53
N ASP A 133 4.43 4.93 -14.78
CA ASP A 133 5.74 4.32 -14.50
C ASP A 133 6.26 4.61 -13.07
N LEU A 134 5.33 4.60 -12.09
CA LEU A 134 5.66 4.92 -10.71
C LEU A 134 6.18 3.72 -9.93
N ALA A 135 5.76 2.51 -10.29
CA ALA A 135 6.13 1.30 -9.54
C ALA A 135 7.65 1.08 -9.53
N GLY A 136 8.31 1.16 -10.69
CA GLY A 136 9.76 1.01 -10.79
C GLY A 136 10.54 2.05 -9.99
N LYS A 137 10.14 3.33 -10.10
CA LYS A 137 10.76 4.42 -9.33
C LYS A 137 10.56 4.25 -7.81
N THR A 138 9.40 3.75 -7.41
CA THR A 138 9.11 3.46 -6.00
C THR A 138 10.04 2.38 -5.47
N VAL A 139 10.21 1.27 -6.22
CA VAL A 139 11.15 0.19 -5.88
C VAL A 139 12.56 0.72 -5.70
N GLU A 140 13.05 1.54 -6.64
CA GLU A 140 14.38 2.16 -6.57
C GLU A 140 14.57 2.99 -5.29
N LEU A 141 13.60 3.86 -4.97
CA LEU A 141 13.67 4.73 -3.79
C LEU A 141 13.57 3.95 -2.48
N LEU A 142 12.73 2.90 -2.41
CA LEU A 142 12.63 2.03 -1.25
C LEU A 142 13.99 1.37 -0.92
N MET A 143 14.72 0.94 -1.96
CA MET A 143 16.03 0.33 -1.81
C MET A 143 17.10 1.35 -1.45
N THR A 144 17.18 2.44 -2.22
CA THR A 144 18.23 3.47 -2.06
C THR A 144 18.17 4.13 -0.68
N HIS A 145 16.98 4.33 -0.14
CA HIS A 145 16.79 5.05 1.12
C HIS A 145 16.40 4.13 2.29
N GLN A 146 16.63 2.83 2.16
CA GLN A 146 16.54 1.83 3.24
C GLN A 146 15.19 1.81 3.97
N TRP A 147 14.10 1.81 3.21
CA TRP A 147 12.74 1.80 3.76
C TRP A 147 12.29 0.43 4.28
N LEU A 148 13.00 -0.64 3.92
CA LEU A 148 12.61 -2.02 4.19
C LEU A 148 13.38 -2.61 5.37
N ASN A 149 12.68 -3.22 6.31
CA ASN A 149 13.29 -4.14 7.27
C ASN A 149 13.71 -5.42 6.54
N ASN A 150 14.69 -6.17 7.09
CA ASN A 150 14.98 -7.50 6.57
C ASN A 150 13.72 -8.39 6.64
N ASP A 151 13.52 -9.25 5.65
CA ASP A 151 12.32 -10.08 5.47
C ASP A 151 11.01 -9.29 5.24
N ALA A 152 11.08 -7.99 4.98
CA ALA A 152 9.90 -7.20 4.65
C ALA A 152 9.13 -7.80 3.46
N LEU A 153 7.81 -7.79 3.55
CA LEU A 153 6.90 -8.22 2.50
C LEU A 153 6.45 -7.02 1.66
N ILE A 154 6.59 -7.12 0.35
CA ILE A 154 6.27 -6.03 -0.56
C ILE A 154 5.19 -6.49 -1.54
N TYR A 155 4.04 -5.87 -1.47
CA TYR A 155 2.95 -6.04 -2.41
C TYR A 155 3.03 -5.01 -3.51
N VAL A 156 2.93 -5.45 -4.76
CA VAL A 156 2.99 -4.58 -5.94
C VAL A 156 1.83 -4.87 -6.86
N GLU A 157 1.05 -3.84 -7.22
CA GLU A 157 0.09 -3.88 -8.33
C GLU A 157 0.67 -3.17 -9.56
N THR A 158 0.50 -3.79 -10.73
CA THR A 158 0.84 -3.22 -12.03
C THR A 158 -0.23 -3.56 -13.06
N GLU A 159 -0.21 -2.84 -14.19
CA GLU A 159 -0.99 -3.26 -15.34
C GLU A 159 -0.52 -4.64 -15.83
N SER A 160 -1.45 -5.51 -16.22
CA SER A 160 -1.13 -6.83 -16.77
C SER A 160 -0.36 -6.77 -18.10
N THR A 161 -0.43 -5.63 -18.79
CA THR A 161 0.32 -5.36 -20.02
C THR A 161 1.78 -5.01 -19.77
N LEU A 162 2.17 -4.71 -18.52
CA LEU A 162 3.56 -4.51 -18.13
C LEU A 162 4.27 -5.87 -18.04
N ALA A 163 4.64 -6.42 -19.20
CA ALA A 163 5.16 -7.79 -19.34
C ALA A 163 6.51 -8.03 -18.61
N SER A 164 7.21 -6.97 -18.19
CA SER A 164 8.52 -7.08 -17.52
C SER A 164 8.67 -6.05 -16.41
N PHE A 165 7.89 -6.20 -15.33
CA PHE A 165 8.17 -5.46 -14.12
C PHE A 165 9.43 -6.02 -13.46
N GLN A 166 10.51 -5.23 -13.47
CA GLN A 166 11.80 -5.61 -12.92
C GLN A 166 11.87 -5.23 -11.44
N VAL A 167 12.33 -6.15 -10.61
CA VAL A 167 12.62 -5.92 -9.20
C VAL A 167 14.08 -6.29 -8.90
N PRO A 168 14.69 -5.74 -7.83
CA PRO A 168 16.03 -6.12 -7.41
C PRO A 168 16.14 -7.63 -7.13
N ALA A 169 17.33 -8.22 -7.37
CA ALA A 169 17.58 -9.64 -7.07
C ALA A 169 17.37 -10.00 -5.58
N THR A 170 17.41 -9.00 -4.69
CA THR A 170 17.11 -9.13 -3.27
C THR A 170 15.61 -9.26 -2.94
N TRP A 171 14.73 -9.11 -3.93
CA TRP A 171 13.28 -9.31 -3.77
C TRP A 171 12.88 -10.67 -4.32
N ILE A 172 12.64 -11.60 -3.43
CA ILE A 172 12.25 -12.97 -3.79
C ILE A 172 10.74 -13.02 -4.04
N ALA A 173 10.34 -13.45 -5.23
CA ALA A 173 8.93 -13.58 -5.59
C ALA A 173 8.27 -14.72 -4.80
N LEU A 174 7.23 -14.42 -4.03
CA LEU A 174 6.49 -15.39 -3.24
C LEU A 174 5.17 -15.79 -3.92
N LYS A 175 4.41 -14.81 -4.41
CA LYS A 175 3.08 -15.01 -4.99
C LYS A 175 2.87 -14.07 -6.18
N GLU A 176 2.13 -14.55 -7.16
CA GLU A 176 1.63 -13.73 -8.28
C GLU A 176 0.24 -14.19 -8.66
N LYS A 177 -0.64 -13.23 -8.97
CA LYS A 177 -1.94 -13.46 -9.59
C LYS A 177 -2.31 -12.33 -10.53
N GLN A 178 -3.21 -12.64 -11.46
CA GLN A 178 -3.81 -11.67 -12.37
C GLN A 178 -5.33 -11.65 -12.16
N ALA A 179 -5.90 -10.43 -12.16
CA ALA A 179 -7.34 -10.19 -12.13
C ALA A 179 -7.70 -9.11 -13.15
N GLY A 180 -8.23 -9.54 -14.30
CA GLY A 180 -8.50 -8.64 -15.42
C GLY A 180 -7.22 -7.98 -15.93
N GLN A 181 -7.17 -6.66 -15.89
CA GLN A 181 -6.03 -5.85 -16.35
C GLN A 181 -4.98 -5.58 -15.27
N VAL A 182 -5.11 -6.20 -14.10
CA VAL A 182 -4.20 -6.01 -12.94
C VAL A 182 -3.40 -7.28 -12.73
N CYS A 183 -2.08 -7.14 -12.61
CA CYS A 183 -1.20 -8.16 -12.08
C CYS A 183 -0.74 -7.71 -10.69
N TYR A 184 -0.92 -8.57 -9.69
CA TYR A 184 -0.53 -8.28 -8.33
C TYR A 184 0.38 -9.37 -7.78
N ARG A 185 1.45 -8.92 -7.10
CA ARG A 185 2.57 -9.74 -6.69
C ARG A 185 2.91 -9.49 -5.23
N LEU A 186 3.43 -10.53 -4.57
CA LEU A 186 4.04 -10.43 -3.25
C LEU A 186 5.49 -10.88 -3.33
N TYR A 187 6.39 -10.03 -2.83
CA TYR A 187 7.81 -10.30 -2.73
C TYR A 187 8.24 -10.29 -1.25
N GLN A 188 9.36 -10.94 -0.97
CA GLN A 188 10.09 -10.81 0.28
C GLN A 188 11.45 -10.20 0.03
N TYR A 189 11.81 -9.16 0.78
CA TYR A 189 13.13 -8.56 0.74
C TYR A 189 14.12 -9.37 1.58
N GLN A 190 15.28 -9.70 1.00
CA GLN A 190 16.35 -10.42 1.68
C GLN A 190 17.67 -9.64 1.53
N ALA A 191 18.07 -8.94 2.59
CA ALA A 191 19.29 -8.11 2.59
C ALA A 191 20.57 -8.92 2.36
N ASP A 192 20.64 -10.15 2.87
CA ASP A 192 21.86 -10.98 2.84
C ASP A 192 22.28 -11.47 1.44
N ILE A 193 21.36 -11.46 0.46
CA ILE A 193 21.69 -11.80 -0.92
C ILE A 193 22.57 -10.71 -1.55
N ALA A 194 22.38 -9.44 -1.19
CA ALA A 194 23.20 -8.33 -1.66
C ALA A 194 24.65 -8.42 -1.14
N ALA A 195 24.86 -8.89 0.07
CA ALA A 195 26.20 -9.04 0.66
C ALA A 195 27.01 -10.17 -0.01
N LYS A 196 26.37 -11.22 -0.50
CA LYS A 196 27.06 -12.34 -1.18
C LYS A 196 27.48 -12.02 -2.61
N SER A 197 26.69 -11.21 -3.34
CA SER A 197 27.02 -10.81 -4.73
C SER A 197 28.08 -9.70 -4.82
N ALA A 198 28.39 -9.01 -3.72
CA ALA A 198 29.45 -7.99 -3.68
C ALA A 198 30.83 -8.56 -3.32
N THR A 199 30.94 -9.86 -3.04
CA THR A 199 32.17 -10.56 -2.60
C THR A 199 32.71 -11.53 -3.65
N GLU A 200 32.02 -11.66 -4.81
CA GLU A 200 32.47 -12.35 -6.01
C GLU A 200 32.89 -11.36 -7.11
#